data_171e42a425592c0d33de437bb87763f5
#
_entry.id   171e42a425592c0d33de437bb87763f5
#
_cell.length_a   1.000
_cell.length_b   1.000
_cell.length_c   1.000
_cell.angle_alpha   90.00
_cell.angle_beta   90.00
_cell.angle_gamma   90.00
#
_symmetry.space_group_name_H-M   'P 1'
#
loop_
_entity.id
_entity.type
_entity.pdbx_description
1 polymer ?
#
loop_
_entity_poly.entity_id
_entity_poly.type
_entity_poly.pdbx_seq_one_letter_code
_entity_poly.pdbx_strand_id
1 'polypeptide(L)'
;MEEFYRLIEEKIKKSGYPGEISGREFYADVCDEADEQDLGMFLCLIKKSETISYEVRIENLEDQIDLKTLVIHDGDKAYHVDFDAE
;
A
#
# COMPACT_ATOMS: atom_id res chain seq x y z
N MET A 1 2.37 -11.50 11.93
CA MET A 1 1.78 -10.50 10.98
C MET A 1 1.40 -9.18 11.63
N GLU A 2 1.10 -9.18 12.94
CA GLU A 2 0.74 -7.94 13.63
C GLU A 2 1.83 -6.88 13.55
N GLU A 3 3.09 -7.27 13.70
CA GLU A 3 4.21 -6.34 13.61
C GLU A 3 4.33 -5.74 12.21
N PHE A 4 4.07 -6.54 11.19
CA PHE A 4 4.10 -6.10 9.80
C PHE A 4 3.01 -5.07 9.53
N TYR A 5 1.79 -5.32 10.00
CA TYR A 5 0.68 -4.38 9.83
C TYR A 5 0.97 -3.05 10.56
N ARG A 6 1.55 -3.15 11.75
CA ARG A 6 1.91 -1.97 12.53
C ARG A 6 2.99 -1.16 11.81
N LEU A 7 3.96 -1.83 11.21
CA LEU A 7 5.01 -1.16 10.43
C LEU A 7 4.42 -0.39 9.26
N ILE A 8 3.46 -0.99 8.55
CA ILE A 8 2.76 -0.31 7.45
C ILE A 8 2.10 0.96 7.97
N GLU A 9 1.37 0.86 9.08
CA GLU A 9 0.66 1.99 9.68
C GLU A 9 1.61 3.10 10.10
N GLU A 10 2.75 2.74 10.67
CA GLU A 10 3.75 3.73 11.08
C GLU A 10 4.35 4.47 9.88
N LYS A 11 4.65 3.75 8.82
CA LYS A 11 5.21 4.37 7.62
C LYS A 11 4.20 5.31 6.95
N ILE A 12 2.92 4.95 6.97
CA ILE A 12 1.87 5.82 6.45
C ILE A 12 1.77 7.10 7.27
N LYS A 13 1.85 7.00 8.59
CA LYS A 13 1.84 8.18 9.45
C LYS A 13 3.03 9.09 9.20
N LYS A 14 4.20 8.51 8.97
CA LYS A 14 5.42 9.30 8.68
C LYS A 14 5.32 10.08 7.37
N SER A 15 4.46 9.65 6.45
CA SER A 15 4.26 10.36 5.19
C SER A 15 3.53 11.68 5.36
N GLY A 16 2.92 11.90 6.54
CA GLY A 16 2.13 13.09 6.82
C GLY A 16 0.64 12.92 6.55
N TYR A 17 0.22 11.74 6.13
CA TYR A 17 -1.20 11.49 5.85
C TYR A 17 -2.01 11.63 7.15
N PRO A 18 -3.03 12.50 7.18
CA PRO A 18 -3.76 12.79 8.42
C PRO A 18 -4.80 11.74 8.80
N GLY A 19 -5.19 10.87 7.88
CA GLY A 19 -6.18 9.83 8.15
C GLY A 19 -5.56 8.59 8.76
N GLU A 20 -6.40 7.63 9.07
CA GLU A 20 -5.95 6.33 9.57
C GLU A 20 -6.23 5.26 8.55
N ILE A 21 -5.26 4.39 8.33
CA ILE A 21 -5.37 3.26 7.43
C ILE A 21 -4.97 2.02 8.21
N SER A 22 -5.85 1.02 8.26
CA SER A 22 -5.52 -0.25 8.90
C SER A 22 -4.51 -1.00 8.04
N GLY A 23 -3.37 -1.35 8.62
CA GLY A 23 -2.36 -2.12 7.91
C GLY A 23 -2.89 -3.46 7.42
N ARG A 24 -3.73 -4.09 8.22
CA ARG A 24 -4.35 -5.37 7.87
C ARG A 24 -5.26 -5.23 6.65
N GLU A 25 -6.14 -4.23 6.65
CA GLU A 25 -7.06 -4.00 5.53
C GLU A 25 -6.31 -3.61 4.27
N PHE A 26 -5.31 -2.75 4.41
CA PHE A 26 -4.47 -2.33 3.29
C PHE A 26 -3.79 -3.54 2.65
N TYR A 27 -3.17 -4.38 3.46
CA TYR A 27 -2.45 -5.55 2.96
C TYR A 27 -3.41 -6.54 2.31
N ALA A 28 -4.61 -6.72 2.88
CA ALA A 28 -5.63 -7.61 2.30
C ALA A 28 -6.06 -7.12 0.91
N ASP A 29 -6.27 -5.80 0.76
CA ASP A 29 -6.61 -5.21 -0.53
C ASP A 29 -5.52 -5.44 -1.56
N VAL A 30 -4.26 -5.28 -1.15
CA VAL A 30 -3.11 -5.50 -2.03
C VAL A 30 -3.02 -6.98 -2.44
N CYS A 31 -3.23 -7.89 -1.51
CA CYS A 31 -3.21 -9.32 -1.80
C CYS A 31 -4.29 -9.72 -2.80
N ASP A 32 -5.49 -9.16 -2.66
CA ASP A 32 -6.59 -9.44 -3.59
C ASP A 32 -6.23 -9.02 -5.01
N GLU A 33 -5.60 -7.86 -5.16
CA GLU A 33 -5.16 -7.40 -6.48
C GLU A 33 -4.01 -8.26 -7.02
N ALA A 34 -3.08 -8.64 -6.14
CA ALA A 34 -1.92 -9.45 -6.54
C ALA A 34 -2.32 -10.85 -7.02
N ASP A 35 -3.38 -11.42 -6.46
CA ASP A 35 -3.85 -12.74 -6.85
C ASP A 35 -4.26 -12.81 -8.33
N GLU A 36 -4.59 -11.68 -8.92
CA GLU A 36 -4.99 -11.60 -10.32
C GLU A 36 -3.82 -11.30 -11.26
N GLN A 37 -2.61 -11.14 -10.72
CA GLN A 37 -1.44 -10.74 -11.49
C GLN A 37 -0.42 -11.87 -11.58
N ASP A 38 0.39 -11.82 -12.65
CA ASP A 38 1.53 -12.72 -12.80
C ASP A 38 2.65 -12.31 -11.83
N LEU A 39 3.66 -13.16 -11.73
CA LEU A 39 4.84 -12.85 -10.90
C LEU A 39 5.60 -11.66 -11.50
N GLY A 40 6.22 -10.88 -10.64
CA GLY A 40 7.04 -9.75 -11.02
C GLY A 40 6.51 -8.44 -10.48
N MET A 41 7.09 -7.34 -10.95
CA MET A 41 6.72 -5.99 -10.53
C MET A 41 5.44 -5.54 -11.21
N PHE A 42 4.53 -4.94 -10.47
CA PHE A 42 3.36 -4.29 -11.05
C PHE A 42 2.83 -3.17 -10.17
N LEU A 43 1.99 -2.34 -10.77
CA LEU A 43 1.35 -1.22 -10.09
C LEU A 43 -0.11 -1.56 -9.83
N CYS A 44 -0.51 -1.42 -8.57
CA CYS A 44 -1.85 -1.74 -8.09
C CYS A 44 -2.58 -0.43 -7.82
N LEU A 45 -3.78 -0.27 -8.37
CA LEU A 45 -4.59 0.91 -8.14
C LEU A 45 -5.83 0.51 -7.36
N ILE A 46 -5.99 1.08 -6.16
CA ILE A 46 -7.10 0.75 -5.26
C ILE A 46 -7.87 2.03 -4.97
N LYS A 47 -9.14 2.06 -5.38
CA LYS A 47 -10.00 3.21 -5.13
C LYS A 47 -10.81 2.96 -3.86
N LYS A 48 -10.60 3.81 -2.84
CA LYS A 48 -11.28 3.68 -1.55
C LYS A 48 -12.52 4.56 -1.46
N SER A 49 -12.53 5.73 -2.12
CA SER A 49 -13.67 6.64 -2.15
C SER A 49 -13.55 7.52 -3.38
N GLU A 50 -14.47 8.48 -3.54
CA GLU A 50 -14.41 9.40 -4.68
C GLU A 50 -13.14 10.27 -4.65
N THR A 51 -12.62 10.54 -3.47
CA THR A 51 -11.45 11.42 -3.32
C THR A 51 -10.19 10.67 -2.92
N ILE A 52 -10.29 9.45 -2.42
CA ILE A 52 -9.14 8.71 -1.89
C ILE A 52 -8.88 7.46 -2.73
N SER A 53 -7.65 7.35 -3.21
CA SER A 53 -7.18 6.16 -3.91
C SER A 53 -5.73 5.87 -3.53
N TYR A 54 -5.33 4.63 -3.71
CA TYR A 54 -3.96 4.20 -3.42
C TYR A 54 -3.32 3.71 -4.71
N GLU A 55 -2.07 4.11 -4.89
CA GLU A 55 -1.25 3.66 -6.00
C GLU A 55 -0.09 2.89 -5.36
N VAL A 56 -0.13 1.56 -5.44
CA VAL A 56 0.81 0.69 -4.72
C VAL A 56 1.69 -0.03 -5.72
N ARG A 57 2.99 0.13 -5.56
CA ARG A 57 3.96 -0.62 -6.36
C ARG A 57 4.42 -1.82 -5.54
N ILE A 58 4.27 -3.01 -6.10
CA ILE A 58 4.64 -4.24 -5.41
C ILE A 58 5.41 -5.16 -6.35
N GLU A 59 6.11 -6.10 -5.73
CA GLU A 59 6.70 -7.22 -6.46
C GLU A 59 5.97 -8.49 -6.03
N ASN A 60 5.34 -9.16 -6.98
CA ASN A 60 4.60 -10.38 -6.72
C ASN A 60 5.56 -11.57 -6.88
N LEU A 61 5.90 -12.19 -5.77
CA LEU A 61 6.79 -13.35 -5.71
C LEU A 61 5.97 -14.62 -5.55
N GLU A 62 6.58 -15.77 -5.83
CA GLU A 62 5.88 -17.05 -5.84
C GLU A 62 5.20 -17.36 -4.50
N ASP A 63 5.83 -17.02 -3.39
CA ASP A 63 5.34 -17.36 -2.05
C ASP A 63 5.03 -16.15 -1.19
N GLN A 64 5.17 -14.93 -1.71
CA GLN A 64 4.93 -13.72 -0.94
C GLN A 64 4.76 -12.51 -1.83
N ILE A 65 4.35 -11.40 -1.22
CA ILE A 65 4.23 -10.10 -1.87
C ILE A 65 5.18 -9.14 -1.17
N ASP A 66 5.99 -8.43 -1.95
CA ASP A 66 6.93 -7.45 -1.42
C ASP A 66 6.42 -6.04 -1.74
N LEU A 67 6.07 -5.28 -0.70
CA LEU A 67 5.60 -3.91 -0.86
C LEU A 67 6.78 -2.99 -1.11
N LYS A 68 6.73 -2.21 -2.19
CA LYS A 68 7.79 -1.27 -2.54
C LYS A 68 7.43 0.17 -2.19
N THR A 69 6.39 0.71 -2.80
CA THR A 69 5.98 2.09 -2.55
C THR A 69 4.47 2.21 -2.54
N LEU A 70 3.98 3.26 -1.89
CA LEU A 70 2.56 3.60 -1.87
C LEU A 70 2.44 5.10 -2.06
N VAL A 71 1.52 5.52 -2.92
CA VAL A 71 1.10 6.92 -3.00
C VAL A 71 -0.37 6.97 -2.64
N ILE A 72 -0.70 7.74 -1.61
CA ILE A 72 -2.08 7.96 -1.19
C ILE A 72 -2.54 9.26 -1.84
N HIS A 73 -3.52 9.16 -2.71
CA HIS A 73 -4.12 10.34 -3.35
C HIS A 73 -5.36 10.73 -2.57
N ASP A 74 -5.40 11.96 -2.09
CA ASP A 74 -6.52 12.51 -1.32
C ASP A 74 -6.88 13.86 -1.92
N GLY A 75 -7.87 13.86 -2.82
CA GLY A 75 -8.23 15.05 -3.57
C GLY A 75 -7.07 15.49 -4.45
N ASP A 76 -6.58 16.70 -4.21
CA ASP A 76 -5.45 17.27 -4.95
C ASP A 76 -4.11 17.04 -4.24
N LYS A 77 -4.11 16.29 -3.13
CA LYS A 77 -2.89 16.01 -2.35
C LYS A 77 -2.42 14.58 -2.60
N ALA A 78 -1.13 14.38 -2.48
CA ALA A 78 -0.52 13.05 -2.59
C ALA A 78 0.49 12.86 -1.47
N TYR A 79 0.46 11.68 -0.85
CA TYR A 79 1.37 11.32 0.25
C TYR A 79 2.17 10.09 -0.18
N HIS A 80 3.48 10.22 -0.11
CA HIS A 80 4.39 9.17 -0.59
C HIS A 80 4.95 8.34 0.57
N VAL A 81 4.82 7.03 0.45
CA VAL A 81 5.34 6.07 1.44
C VAL A 81 6.33 5.15 0.73
N ASP A 82 7.52 5.02 1.28
CA ASP A 82 8.53 4.12 0.75
C ASP A 82 8.77 3.02 1.78
N PHE A 83 8.32 1.81 1.46
CA PHE A 83 8.43 0.67 2.37
C PHE A 83 9.85 0.12 2.48
N ASP A 84 10.71 0.41 1.51
CA ASP A 84 12.10 -0.01 1.54
C ASP A 84 13.00 0.99 2.27
N ALA A 85 12.52 2.22 2.50
CA ALA A 85 13.29 3.24 3.22
C ALA A 85 13.24 3.00 4.73
N GLU A 86 14.33 3.29 5.39
CA GLU A 86 14.43 3.19 6.83
C GLU A 86 14.01 4.48 7.54
#